data_3b7633af63f47e993e9ae58568fb0d09
#
_entry.id   3b7633af63f47e993e9ae58568fb0d09
#
_cell.length_a   1.000
_cell.length_b   1.000
_cell.length_c   1.000
_cell.angle_alpha   90.00
_cell.angle_beta   90.00
_cell.angle_gamma   90.00
#
_symmetry.space_group_name_H-M   'P 1'
#
loop_
_entity.id
_entity.type
_entity.pdbx_description
1 polymer ?
#
loop_
_entity_poly.entity_id
_entity_poly.type
_entity_poly.pdbx_seq_one_letter_code
_entity_poly.pdbx_strand_id
1 'polypeptide(L)'
;MTATAPNRAAARRVLAATCVSYTLVLLDASIVNVALTDIAHTFGSRIAGLQWIVNAYTLAFASLLMTGGTLGDRLGDRTVYVAGLAIFVAASALCGIAPNLPALAIARALQGVGSAMLVPCSLALLNRAF
;
A
#
# COMPACT_ATOMS: atom_id res chain seq x y z
N MET A 1 -36.90 -1.20 -6.07
CA MET A 1 -35.48 -0.92 -6.30
C MET A 1 -34.94 -1.84 -7.37
N THR A 2 -34.83 -1.34 -8.55
CA THR A 2 -34.23 -2.08 -9.65
C THR A 2 -32.71 -2.10 -9.43
N ALA A 3 -32.20 -3.24 -8.98
CA ALA A 3 -30.77 -3.47 -8.98
C ALA A 3 -30.31 -3.47 -10.45
N THR A 4 -29.71 -2.39 -10.89
CA THR A 4 -29.06 -2.35 -12.18
C THR A 4 -27.97 -3.42 -12.18
N ALA A 5 -28.04 -4.34 -13.14
CA ALA A 5 -27.00 -5.33 -13.33
C ALA A 5 -25.64 -4.63 -13.39
N PRO A 6 -24.63 -5.08 -12.63
CA PRO A 6 -23.34 -4.44 -12.67
C PRO A 6 -22.80 -4.46 -14.09
N ASN A 7 -22.32 -3.30 -14.54
CA ASN A 7 -21.72 -3.19 -15.85
C ASN A 7 -20.45 -4.08 -15.87
N ARG A 8 -20.46 -5.11 -16.71
CA ARG A 8 -19.35 -6.07 -16.78
C ARG A 8 -18.01 -5.41 -17.10
N ALA A 9 -18.03 -4.36 -17.92
CA ALA A 9 -16.80 -3.63 -18.24
C ALA A 9 -16.26 -2.88 -17.02
N ALA A 10 -17.14 -2.25 -16.24
CA ALA A 10 -16.76 -1.57 -15.00
C ALA A 10 -16.25 -2.57 -13.96
N ALA A 11 -16.94 -3.72 -13.82
CA ALA A 11 -16.52 -4.78 -12.90
C ALA A 11 -15.13 -5.32 -13.25
N ARG A 12 -14.86 -5.52 -14.53
CA ARG A 12 -13.55 -5.97 -15.00
C ARG A 12 -12.45 -4.95 -14.70
N ARG A 13 -12.75 -3.66 -14.85
CA ARG A 13 -11.79 -2.58 -14.54
C ARG A 13 -11.47 -2.57 -13.05
N VAL A 14 -12.47 -2.70 -12.20
CA VAL A 14 -12.28 -2.76 -10.76
C VAL A 14 -11.45 -3.98 -10.38
N LEU A 15 -11.78 -5.14 -10.93
CA LEU A 15 -11.04 -6.38 -10.69
C LEU A 15 -9.58 -6.25 -11.12
N ALA A 16 -9.34 -5.73 -12.32
CA ALA A 16 -7.98 -5.53 -12.83
C ALA A 16 -7.20 -4.56 -11.96
N ALA A 17 -7.81 -3.44 -11.58
CA ALA A 17 -7.17 -2.43 -10.72
C ALA A 17 -6.82 -2.99 -9.35
N THR A 18 -7.73 -3.72 -8.72
CA THR A 18 -7.49 -4.31 -7.41
C THR A 18 -6.43 -5.40 -7.47
N CYS A 19 -6.43 -6.23 -8.51
CA CYS A 19 -5.40 -7.26 -8.71
C CYS A 19 -4.02 -6.63 -8.89
N VAL A 20 -3.90 -5.58 -9.70
CA VAL A 20 -2.65 -4.86 -9.91
C VAL A 20 -2.16 -4.26 -8.60
N SER A 21 -3.05 -3.62 -7.85
CA SER A 21 -2.71 -3.00 -6.56
C SER A 21 -2.20 -4.03 -5.55
N TYR A 22 -2.89 -5.15 -5.41
CA TYR A 22 -2.46 -6.23 -4.53
C TYR A 22 -1.12 -6.80 -4.97
N THR A 23 -0.93 -7.00 -6.27
CA THR A 23 0.35 -7.46 -6.81
C THR A 23 1.47 -6.49 -6.46
N LEU A 24 1.24 -5.18 -6.58
CA LEU A 24 2.22 -4.16 -6.22
C LEU A 24 2.58 -4.23 -4.73
N VAL A 25 1.59 -4.39 -3.86
CA VAL A 25 1.82 -4.50 -2.42
C VAL A 25 2.64 -5.76 -2.10
N LEU A 26 2.28 -6.89 -2.70
CA LEU A 26 2.99 -8.15 -2.49
C LEU A 26 4.41 -8.11 -3.05
N LEU A 27 4.59 -7.52 -4.23
CA LEU A 27 5.91 -7.36 -4.83
C LEU A 27 6.80 -6.46 -3.97
N ASP A 28 6.24 -5.38 -3.44
CA ASP A 28 6.97 -4.49 -2.56
C ASP A 28 7.50 -5.22 -1.33
N ALA A 29 6.65 -6.00 -0.67
CA ALA A 29 7.04 -6.80 0.47
C ALA A 29 8.14 -7.80 0.11
N SER A 30 8.02 -8.47 -1.03
CA SER A 30 8.99 -9.44 -1.51
C SER A 30 10.33 -8.78 -1.86
N ILE A 31 10.29 -7.66 -2.56
CA ILE A 31 11.48 -6.91 -2.96
C ILE A 31 12.25 -6.44 -1.73
N VAL A 32 11.56 -5.92 -0.73
CA VAL A 32 12.20 -5.44 0.50
C VAL A 32 12.87 -6.61 1.24
N ASN A 33 12.20 -7.76 1.34
CA ASN A 33 12.78 -8.94 1.97
C ASN A 33 14.06 -9.40 1.27
N VAL A 34 14.07 -9.41 -0.06
CA VAL A 34 15.24 -9.78 -0.85
C VAL A 34 16.33 -8.71 -0.74
N ALA A 35 15.94 -7.44 -0.73
CA ALA A 35 16.85 -6.30 -0.71
C ALA A 35 17.48 -6.03 0.65
N LEU A 36 16.99 -6.64 1.74
CA LEU A 36 17.49 -6.39 3.09
C LEU A 36 19.01 -6.58 3.20
N THR A 37 19.55 -7.61 2.56
CA THR A 37 20.98 -7.89 2.57
C THR A 37 21.75 -6.75 1.89
N ASP A 38 21.30 -6.30 0.73
CA ASP A 38 21.92 -5.19 0.00
C ASP A 38 21.80 -3.87 0.75
N ILE A 39 20.66 -3.64 1.40
CA ILE A 39 20.43 -2.46 2.25
C ILE A 39 21.42 -2.47 3.40
N ALA A 40 21.65 -3.62 4.05
CA ALA A 40 22.60 -3.77 5.12
C ALA A 40 24.03 -3.39 4.65
N HIS A 41 24.44 -3.87 3.49
CA HIS A 41 25.74 -3.55 2.92
C HIS A 41 25.86 -2.08 2.54
N THR A 42 24.83 -1.52 1.90
CA THR A 42 24.84 -0.13 1.42
C THR A 42 24.91 0.87 2.57
N PHE A 43 24.14 0.64 3.63
CA PHE A 43 24.04 1.58 4.75
C PHE A 43 24.90 1.18 5.96
N GLY A 44 25.55 0.01 5.91
CA GLY A 44 26.35 -0.50 7.02
C GLY A 44 25.55 -0.72 8.29
N SER A 45 24.28 -1.09 8.16
CA SER A 45 23.33 -1.17 9.27
C SER A 45 23.39 -2.51 9.99
N ARG A 46 23.10 -2.46 11.28
CA ARG A 46 22.86 -3.64 12.10
C ARG A 46 21.45 -4.20 11.83
N ILE A 47 21.22 -5.43 12.26
CA ILE A 47 19.92 -6.12 12.14
C ILE A 47 18.78 -5.27 12.70
N ALA A 48 18.99 -4.56 13.81
CA ALA A 48 17.98 -3.69 14.43
C ALA A 48 17.49 -2.59 13.46
N GLY A 49 18.42 -1.97 12.71
CA GLY A 49 18.07 -0.95 11.71
C GLY A 49 17.24 -1.53 10.56
N LEU A 50 17.55 -2.75 10.13
CA LEU A 50 16.80 -3.44 9.09
C LEU A 50 15.37 -3.79 9.55
N GLN A 51 15.24 -4.20 10.80
CA GLN A 51 13.91 -4.48 11.39
C GLN A 51 13.04 -3.23 11.40
N TRP A 52 13.61 -2.04 11.62
CA TRP A 52 12.85 -0.79 11.58
C TRP A 52 12.24 -0.50 10.21
N ILE A 53 12.92 -0.86 9.13
CA ILE A 53 12.40 -0.70 7.78
C ILE A 53 11.12 -1.53 7.59
N VAL A 54 11.16 -2.78 8.00
CA VAL A 54 9.99 -3.67 7.92
C VAL A 54 8.91 -3.23 8.91
N ASN A 55 9.27 -2.93 10.14
CA ASN A 55 8.34 -2.55 11.19
C ASN A 55 7.65 -1.22 10.92
N ALA A 56 8.33 -0.24 10.33
CA ALA A 56 7.74 1.04 9.97
C ALA A 56 6.54 0.85 9.04
N TYR A 57 6.70 0.01 8.02
CA TYR A 57 5.60 -0.33 7.12
C TYR A 57 4.47 -1.05 7.86
N THR A 58 4.79 -2.11 8.60
CA THR A 58 3.81 -2.94 9.29
C THR A 58 3.04 -2.15 10.34
N LEU A 59 3.74 -1.32 11.13
CA LEU A 59 3.11 -0.49 12.16
C LEU A 59 2.17 0.54 11.55
N ALA A 60 2.61 1.24 10.52
CA ALA A 60 1.78 2.22 9.84
C ALA A 60 0.55 1.56 9.21
N PHE A 61 0.75 0.43 8.54
CA PHE A 61 -0.31 -0.34 7.93
C PHE A 61 -1.34 -0.81 8.97
N ALA A 62 -0.88 -1.49 10.02
CA ALA A 62 -1.76 -2.04 11.05
C ALA A 62 -2.49 -0.94 11.82
N SER A 63 -1.79 0.14 12.18
CA SER A 63 -2.36 1.24 12.94
C SER A 63 -3.44 1.99 12.19
N LEU A 64 -3.30 2.12 10.87
CA LEU A 64 -4.17 2.94 10.03
C LEU A 64 -5.17 2.11 9.21
N LEU A 65 -5.13 0.79 9.31
CA LEU A 65 -5.99 -0.08 8.53
C LEU A 65 -7.47 0.23 8.75
N MET A 66 -7.89 0.34 9.99
CA MET A 66 -9.27 0.68 10.34
C MET A 66 -9.62 2.11 9.94
N THR A 67 -8.68 3.04 10.12
CA THR A 67 -8.85 4.43 9.72
C THR A 67 -9.03 4.54 8.21
N GLY A 68 -8.26 3.78 7.44
CA GLY A 68 -8.40 3.72 5.98
C GLY A 68 -9.79 3.25 5.55
N GLY A 69 -10.31 2.22 6.21
CA GLY A 69 -11.68 1.73 5.97
C GLY A 69 -12.72 2.78 6.29
N THR A 70 -12.60 3.46 7.42
CA THR A 70 -13.50 4.55 7.83
C THR A 70 -13.45 5.72 6.86
N LEU A 71 -12.26 6.10 6.38
CA LEU A 71 -12.11 7.15 5.37
C LEU A 71 -12.80 6.77 4.06
N GLY A 72 -12.68 5.52 3.65
CA GLY A 72 -13.38 5.00 2.48
C GLY A 72 -14.89 5.12 2.61
N ASP A 73 -15.43 4.83 3.79
CA ASP A 73 -16.86 4.95 4.06
C ASP A 73 -17.35 6.41 4.02
N ARG A 74 -16.50 7.35 4.45
CA ARG A 74 -16.85 8.78 4.52
C ARG A 74 -16.61 9.53 3.21
N LEU A 75 -15.47 9.31 2.58
CA LEU A 75 -15.02 10.07 1.41
C LEU A 75 -15.29 9.33 0.10
N GLY A 76 -15.71 8.09 0.16
CA GLY A 76 -15.90 7.24 -1.00
C GLY A 76 -14.68 6.35 -1.24
N ASP A 77 -14.94 5.07 -1.44
CA ASP A 77 -13.87 4.06 -1.58
C ASP A 77 -12.95 4.35 -2.76
N ARG A 78 -13.52 4.81 -3.86
CA ARG A 78 -12.76 5.12 -5.07
C ARG A 78 -11.76 6.27 -4.82
N THR A 79 -12.21 7.33 -4.15
CA THR A 79 -11.37 8.49 -3.84
C THR A 79 -10.21 8.11 -2.92
N VAL A 80 -10.51 7.38 -1.86
CA VAL A 80 -9.51 6.93 -0.89
C VAL A 80 -8.56 5.91 -1.52
N TYR A 81 -9.09 5.02 -2.36
CA TYR A 81 -8.29 4.05 -3.11
C TYR A 81 -7.24 4.74 -3.99
N VAL A 82 -7.66 5.73 -4.78
CA VAL A 82 -6.76 6.46 -5.67
C VAL A 82 -5.72 7.24 -4.86
N ALA A 83 -6.13 7.88 -3.77
CA ALA A 83 -5.21 8.59 -2.88
C ALA A 83 -4.19 7.63 -2.26
N GLY A 84 -4.64 6.49 -1.79
CA GLY A 84 -3.77 5.45 -1.23
C GLY A 84 -2.77 4.93 -2.25
N LEU A 85 -3.21 4.69 -3.47
CA LEU A 85 -2.34 4.23 -4.55
C LEU A 85 -1.30 5.30 -4.89
N ALA A 86 -1.70 6.57 -4.96
CA ALA A 86 -0.78 7.68 -5.22
C ALA A 86 0.28 7.79 -4.12
N ILE A 87 -0.13 7.70 -2.86
CA ILE A 87 0.79 7.72 -1.71
C ILE A 87 1.75 6.54 -1.77
N PHE A 88 1.23 5.35 -2.05
CA PHE A 88 2.04 4.12 -2.14
C PHE A 88 3.10 4.23 -3.23
N VAL A 89 2.73 4.65 -4.42
CA VAL A 89 3.64 4.79 -5.56
C VAL A 89 4.69 5.87 -5.29
N ALA A 90 4.27 7.03 -4.77
CA ALA A 90 5.18 8.11 -4.43
C ALA A 90 6.18 7.68 -3.35
N ALA A 91 5.71 7.00 -2.31
CA ALA A 91 6.56 6.48 -1.25
C ALA A 91 7.52 5.40 -1.75
N SER A 92 7.07 4.56 -2.68
CA SER A 92 7.91 3.56 -3.32
C SER A 92 9.07 4.22 -4.10
N ALA A 93 8.78 5.29 -4.83
CA ALA A 93 9.80 6.07 -5.50
C ALA A 93 10.79 6.69 -4.51
N LEU A 94 10.30 7.22 -3.39
CA LEU A 94 11.14 7.75 -2.32
C LEU A 94 12.05 6.68 -1.71
N CYS A 95 11.56 5.45 -1.57
CA CYS A 95 12.38 4.33 -1.12
C CYS A 95 13.54 4.07 -2.07
N GLY A 96 13.32 4.18 -3.37
CA GLY A 96 14.33 3.95 -4.39
C GLY A 96 15.44 4.99 -4.39
N ILE A 97 15.16 6.21 -3.93
CA ILE A 97 16.12 7.32 -3.90
C ILE A 97 16.56 7.71 -2.46
N ALA A 98 16.19 6.92 -1.47
CA ALA A 98 16.50 7.22 -0.07
C ALA A 98 18.03 7.29 0.14
N PRO A 99 18.55 8.42 0.65
CA PRO A 99 20.00 8.60 0.80
C PRO A 99 20.55 7.92 2.05
N ASN A 100 19.70 7.58 3.02
CA ASN A 100 20.12 6.96 4.27
C ASN A 100 19.00 6.10 4.86
N LEU A 101 19.32 5.37 5.92
CA LEU A 101 18.39 4.44 6.55
C LEU A 101 17.16 5.13 7.17
N PRO A 102 17.28 6.25 7.92
CA PRO A 102 16.12 6.97 8.43
C PRO A 102 15.16 7.44 7.33
N ALA A 103 15.67 7.93 6.20
CA ALA A 103 14.86 8.35 5.07
C ALA A 103 14.08 7.16 4.48
N LEU A 104 14.74 6.01 4.37
CA LEU A 104 14.12 4.78 3.90
C LEU A 104 13.00 4.32 4.86
N ALA A 105 13.24 4.39 6.16
CA ALA A 105 12.23 4.03 7.17
C ALA A 105 11.00 4.95 7.09
N ILE A 106 11.18 6.25 6.89
CA ILE A 106 10.09 7.21 6.72
C ILE A 106 9.30 6.88 5.45
N ALA A 107 9.98 6.61 4.36
CA ALA A 107 9.33 6.23 3.10
C ALA A 107 8.52 4.94 3.25
N ARG A 108 9.03 3.96 4.00
CA ARG A 108 8.32 2.72 4.32
C ARG A 108 7.06 2.98 5.15
N ALA A 109 7.15 3.89 6.12
CA ALA A 109 5.97 4.28 6.91
C ALA A 109 4.90 4.91 6.01
N LEU A 110 5.27 5.76 5.06
CA LEU A 110 4.35 6.34 4.09
C LEU A 110 3.73 5.27 3.18
N GLN A 111 4.50 4.26 2.77
CA GLN A 111 3.97 3.12 2.02
C GLN A 111 2.93 2.36 2.84
N GLY A 112 3.16 2.19 4.13
CA GLY A 112 2.21 1.57 5.05
C GLY A 112 0.90 2.34 5.12
N VAL A 113 0.97 3.67 5.17
CA VAL A 113 -0.21 4.55 5.12
C VAL A 113 -0.98 4.34 3.82
N GLY A 114 -0.28 4.36 2.69
CA GLY A 114 -0.90 4.13 1.38
C GLY A 114 -1.58 2.77 1.30
N SER A 115 -0.91 1.71 1.76
CA SER A 115 -1.47 0.35 1.79
C SER A 115 -2.69 0.24 2.70
N ALA A 116 -2.67 0.92 3.86
CA ALA A 116 -3.79 0.93 4.80
C ALA A 116 -5.04 1.57 4.19
N MET A 117 -4.88 2.52 3.30
CA MET A 117 -5.98 3.11 2.53
C MET A 117 -6.40 2.22 1.36
N LEU A 118 -5.44 1.59 0.70
CA LEU A 118 -5.62 0.77 -0.50
C LEU A 118 -6.39 -0.52 -0.22
N VAL A 119 -5.98 -1.27 0.78
CA VAL A 119 -6.47 -2.64 1.02
C VAL A 119 -7.97 -2.67 1.35
N PRO A 120 -8.48 -1.93 2.36
CA PRO A 120 -9.90 -1.98 2.66
C PRO A 120 -10.75 -1.38 1.56
N CYS A 121 -10.29 -0.33 0.89
CA CYS A 121 -11.02 0.29 -0.21
C CYS A 121 -11.05 -0.59 -1.45
N SER A 122 -9.98 -1.33 -1.74
CA SER A 122 -9.96 -2.33 -2.81
C SER A 122 -11.02 -3.40 -2.61
N LEU A 123 -11.09 -3.92 -1.39
CA LEU A 123 -12.08 -4.95 -1.05
C LEU A 123 -13.50 -4.41 -1.15
N ALA A 124 -13.74 -3.18 -0.66
CA ALA A 124 -15.04 -2.54 -0.74
C ALA A 124 -15.47 -2.30 -2.19
N LEU A 125 -14.56 -1.83 -3.03
CA LEU A 125 -14.83 -1.62 -4.45
C LEU A 125 -15.14 -2.94 -5.16
N LEU A 126 -14.40 -3.98 -4.83
CA LEU A 126 -14.62 -5.30 -5.39
C LEU A 126 -15.99 -5.86 -4.99
N ASN A 127 -16.37 -5.72 -3.73
CA ASN A 127 -17.67 -6.13 -3.22
C ASN A 127 -18.82 -5.38 -3.91
N ARG A 128 -18.67 -4.10 -4.18
CA ARG A 128 -19.68 -3.30 -4.88
C ARG A 128 -19.77 -3.65 -6.36
N ALA A 129 -18.67 -4.08 -6.98
CA ALA A 129 -18.65 -4.47 -8.39
C ALA A 129 -19.25 -5.87 -8.62
N PHE A 130 -19.19 -6.72 -7.63
CA PHE A 130 -19.69 -8.09 -7.66
C PHE A 130 -20.65 -8.35 -6.50
#